data_2576e3224229e5347deff6427b9ede73
#
_entry.id   2576e3224229e5347deff6427b9ede73
#
_cell.length_a   1.000
_cell.length_b   1.000
_cell.length_c   1.000
_cell.angle_alpha   90.00
_cell.angle_beta   90.00
_cell.angle_gamma   90.00
#
_symmetry.space_group_name_H-M   'P 1'
#
loop_
_entity.id
_entity.type
_entity.pdbx_description
1 polymer ?
#
loop_
_entity_poly.entity_id
_entity_poly.type
_entity_poly.pdbx_seq_one_letter_code
_entity_poly.pdbx_strand_id
1 'polypeptide(L)'
;MNVSEQTDNPAAAASECHPFHSERVAIRFPIVVWGTDLMGKDFNEEGRTDSITRNGATIVVKRLLGPHDVIRVLRHGSQKEAVARIVGQTGILPEGNVYGINVQDPNFELWGIRFPPPGDNKRAVSRVLLQCRSCKAREVVYLDEIEAEVFETNNWLSRNCSQCSDWTRWFLAAKEVKPGEDMVVPAHDKTKAPEPGVDKRKHRRLKMQTNGCIREPGVEENVVAVVDVSRGGVKFRTPKKYAVHKWVEIAVPYTRGAANIFVPARITWVKTGNPGDWNEYGLAYVKQSKEQLLEELSQVRTKPLGR
;
A
#
# COMPACT_ATOMS: atom_id res chain seq x y z
N MET A 1 -11.00 -11.39 -67.76
CA MET A 1 -11.32 -12.04 -66.47
C MET A 1 -10.20 -11.70 -65.49
N ASN A 2 -10.37 -10.62 -64.75
CA ASN A 2 -9.41 -10.18 -63.72
C ASN A 2 -9.93 -10.65 -62.40
N VAL A 3 -9.18 -11.51 -61.75
CA VAL A 3 -9.38 -11.93 -60.34
C VAL A 3 -8.47 -11.07 -59.50
N SER A 4 -9.07 -10.18 -58.73
CA SER A 4 -8.40 -9.36 -57.71
C SER A 4 -8.26 -10.18 -56.44
N GLU A 5 -7.04 -10.54 -56.09
CA GLU A 5 -6.68 -11.09 -54.75
C GLU A 5 -6.78 -9.98 -53.72
N GLN A 6 -7.74 -10.13 -52.83
CA GLN A 6 -7.77 -9.39 -51.54
C GLN A 6 -6.82 -10.07 -50.58
N THR A 7 -5.73 -9.42 -50.24
CA THR A 7 -4.86 -9.77 -49.15
C THR A 7 -5.47 -9.23 -47.87
N ASP A 8 -6.13 -10.08 -47.09
CA ASP A 8 -6.50 -9.82 -45.70
C ASP A 8 -5.23 -9.74 -44.87
N ASN A 9 -4.94 -8.53 -44.42
CA ASN A 9 -3.91 -8.27 -43.42
C ASN A 9 -4.55 -8.33 -42.02
N PRO A 10 -4.30 -9.37 -41.22
CA PRO A 10 -4.76 -9.35 -39.83
C PRO A 10 -3.89 -8.33 -39.08
N ALA A 11 -4.47 -7.16 -38.85
CA ALA A 11 -3.91 -6.19 -37.91
C ALA A 11 -3.62 -6.91 -36.56
N ALA A 12 -2.35 -7.11 -36.32
CA ALA A 12 -1.85 -7.59 -35.04
C ALA A 12 -2.37 -6.64 -33.96
N ALA A 13 -3.29 -7.13 -33.12
CA ALA A 13 -3.65 -6.50 -31.90
C ALA A 13 -2.37 -6.40 -31.04
N ALA A 14 -1.75 -5.23 -31.07
CA ALA A 14 -0.69 -4.91 -30.12
C ALA A 14 -1.31 -5.01 -28.74
N SER A 15 -1.05 -6.12 -28.07
CA SER A 15 -1.25 -6.29 -26.65
C SER A 15 -0.49 -5.17 -25.97
N GLU A 16 -1.21 -4.17 -25.46
CA GLU A 16 -0.64 -3.13 -24.61
C GLU A 16 0.01 -3.84 -23.42
N CYS A 17 1.32 -3.92 -23.48
CA CYS A 17 2.15 -4.51 -22.42
C CYS A 17 2.13 -3.53 -21.24
N HIS A 18 1.15 -3.68 -20.36
CA HIS A 18 1.13 -2.94 -19.10
C HIS A 18 2.43 -3.23 -18.36
N PRO A 19 3.20 -2.21 -17.94
CA PRO A 19 4.54 -2.38 -17.35
C PRO A 19 4.54 -3.18 -16.03
N PHE A 20 3.39 -3.57 -15.49
CA PHE A 20 3.23 -4.26 -14.22
C PHE A 20 2.76 -5.72 -14.32
N HIS A 21 2.91 -6.37 -15.48
CA HIS A 21 2.48 -7.76 -15.65
C HIS A 21 3.24 -8.79 -14.81
N SER A 22 4.43 -8.47 -14.28
CA SER A 22 5.11 -9.38 -13.38
C SER A 22 4.86 -8.98 -11.92
N GLU A 23 4.21 -9.85 -11.14
CA GLU A 23 4.03 -9.68 -9.69
C GLU A 23 5.36 -9.82 -8.90
N ARG A 24 6.52 -9.74 -9.55
CA ARG A 24 7.83 -9.92 -8.91
C ARG A 24 8.20 -8.73 -8.04
N VAL A 25 8.65 -9.03 -6.84
CA VAL A 25 9.18 -8.07 -5.87
C VAL A 25 10.62 -8.42 -5.54
N ALA A 26 11.53 -7.48 -5.77
CA ALA A 26 12.95 -7.66 -5.45
C ALA A 26 13.13 -7.57 -3.92
N ILE A 27 13.25 -8.72 -3.27
CA ILE A 27 13.52 -8.82 -1.84
C ILE A 27 14.38 -10.05 -1.56
N ARG A 28 15.34 -9.90 -0.67
CA ARG A 28 16.29 -10.94 -0.25
C ARG A 28 15.91 -11.47 1.11
N PHE A 29 15.36 -12.69 1.13
CA PHE A 29 15.17 -13.47 2.34
C PHE A 29 16.25 -14.52 2.45
N PRO A 30 16.88 -14.71 3.59
CA PRO A 30 17.68 -15.88 3.84
C PRO A 30 16.75 -17.11 3.90
N ILE A 31 17.15 -18.16 3.19
CA ILE A 31 16.41 -19.43 3.08
C ILE A 31 17.33 -20.61 3.34
N VAL A 32 16.74 -21.72 3.73
CA VAL A 32 17.39 -23.03 3.73
C VAL A 32 16.68 -23.89 2.70
N VAL A 33 17.46 -24.58 1.88
CA VAL A 33 16.97 -25.42 0.79
C VAL A 33 17.43 -26.84 0.96
N TRP A 34 16.51 -27.78 0.87
CA TRP A 34 16.78 -29.23 0.87
C TRP A 34 16.29 -29.86 -0.42
N GLY A 35 17.02 -30.83 -0.88
CA GLY A 35 16.65 -31.58 -2.07
C GLY A 35 17.73 -32.56 -2.47
N THR A 36 17.60 -33.12 -3.68
CA THR A 36 18.58 -33.96 -4.33
C THR A 36 19.13 -33.18 -5.52
N ASP A 37 20.45 -33.09 -5.64
CA ASP A 37 21.12 -32.40 -6.74
C ASP A 37 21.16 -33.23 -8.03
N LEU A 38 21.64 -32.65 -9.13
CA LEU A 38 21.78 -33.32 -10.42
C LEU A 38 22.67 -34.58 -10.40
N MET A 39 23.49 -34.71 -9.37
CA MET A 39 24.35 -35.89 -9.17
C MET A 39 23.67 -36.96 -8.33
N GLY A 40 22.39 -36.78 -7.96
CA GLY A 40 21.64 -37.71 -7.13
C GLY A 40 22.01 -37.65 -5.64
N LYS A 41 22.71 -36.62 -5.19
CA LYS A 41 23.16 -36.47 -3.81
C LYS A 41 22.20 -35.55 -3.06
N ASP A 42 21.74 -36.02 -1.92
CA ASP A 42 20.94 -35.18 -1.00
C ASP A 42 21.76 -34.03 -0.45
N PHE A 43 21.14 -32.86 -0.35
CA PHE A 43 21.77 -31.65 0.16
C PHE A 43 20.85 -30.86 1.09
N ASN A 44 21.48 -30.08 1.94
CA ASN A 44 20.89 -29.04 2.75
C ASN A 44 21.84 -27.85 2.74
N GLU A 45 21.40 -26.70 2.22
CA GLU A 45 22.25 -25.52 2.17
C GLU A 45 21.49 -24.23 2.42
N GLU A 46 22.21 -23.23 2.89
CA GLU A 46 21.73 -21.89 3.01
C GLU A 46 21.80 -21.20 1.65
N GLY A 47 20.75 -20.47 1.34
CA GLY A 47 20.64 -19.64 0.15
C GLY A 47 19.88 -18.36 0.46
N ARG A 48 19.51 -17.64 -0.59
CA ARG A 48 18.68 -16.45 -0.47
C ARG A 48 17.71 -16.35 -1.63
N THR A 49 16.64 -15.60 -1.44
CA THR A 49 15.85 -15.13 -2.58
C THR A 49 16.53 -13.93 -3.24
N ASP A 50 16.26 -13.69 -4.51
CA ASP A 50 16.60 -12.47 -5.22
C ASP A 50 15.33 -11.67 -5.55
N SER A 51 14.26 -12.36 -5.90
CA SER A 51 12.93 -11.80 -6.02
C SER A 51 11.90 -12.86 -5.62
N ILE A 52 10.71 -12.39 -5.28
CA ILE A 52 9.57 -13.25 -4.97
C ILE A 52 8.34 -12.86 -5.78
N THR A 53 7.45 -13.82 -5.93
CA THR A 53 6.09 -13.64 -6.46
C THR A 53 5.10 -14.21 -5.44
N ARG A 54 3.81 -14.11 -5.73
CA ARG A 54 2.76 -14.74 -4.91
C ARG A 54 3.02 -16.23 -4.68
N ASN A 55 3.37 -16.96 -5.73
CA ASN A 55 3.45 -18.42 -5.74
C ASN A 55 4.87 -18.94 -6.02
N GLY A 56 5.89 -18.11 -5.92
CA GLY A 56 7.25 -18.55 -6.22
C GLY A 56 8.32 -17.54 -5.87
N ALA A 57 9.53 -17.82 -6.32
CA ALA A 57 10.68 -16.95 -6.12
C ALA A 57 11.75 -17.19 -7.18
N THR A 58 12.69 -16.28 -7.25
CA THR A 58 14.02 -16.51 -7.78
C THR A 58 14.95 -16.70 -6.58
N ILE A 59 15.63 -17.85 -6.52
CA ILE A 59 16.53 -18.21 -5.42
C ILE A 59 17.98 -18.33 -5.91
N VAL A 60 18.91 -18.08 -5.03
CA VAL A 60 20.35 -18.23 -5.28
C VAL A 60 20.88 -19.31 -4.35
N VAL A 61 21.43 -20.38 -4.93
CA VAL A 61 21.99 -21.54 -4.25
C VAL A 61 23.25 -22.00 -4.97
N LYS A 62 24.18 -22.68 -4.27
CA LYS A 62 25.44 -23.13 -4.87
C LYS A 62 25.27 -24.41 -5.66
N ARG A 63 24.26 -25.23 -5.32
CA ARG A 63 24.01 -26.52 -5.94
C ARG A 63 23.55 -26.41 -7.38
N LEU A 64 23.88 -27.41 -8.18
CA LEU A 64 23.34 -27.59 -9.52
C LEU A 64 22.03 -28.37 -9.42
N LEU A 65 20.94 -27.74 -9.84
CA LEU A 65 19.59 -28.29 -9.79
C LEU A 65 19.03 -28.40 -11.21
N GLY A 66 18.32 -29.48 -11.47
CA GLY A 66 17.65 -29.72 -12.73
C GLY A 66 16.28 -29.03 -12.84
N PRO A 67 15.81 -28.75 -14.07
CA PRO A 67 14.42 -28.33 -14.27
C PRO A 67 13.48 -29.43 -13.79
N HIS A 68 12.40 -29.04 -13.13
CA HIS A 68 11.39 -29.91 -12.52
C HIS A 68 11.80 -30.64 -11.23
N ASP A 69 13.05 -30.51 -10.76
CA ASP A 69 13.45 -31.04 -9.46
C ASP A 69 12.54 -30.45 -8.37
N VAL A 70 12.24 -31.28 -7.38
CA VAL A 70 11.43 -30.92 -6.22
C VAL A 70 12.36 -30.63 -5.06
N ILE A 71 12.22 -29.47 -4.49
CA ILE A 71 12.98 -29.00 -3.32
C ILE A 71 12.04 -28.58 -2.21
N ARG A 72 12.57 -28.59 -0.98
CA ARG A 72 11.90 -27.96 0.16
C ARG A 72 12.62 -26.67 0.48
N VAL A 73 11.84 -25.63 0.74
CA VAL A 73 12.35 -24.28 1.05
C VAL A 73 11.79 -23.83 2.38
N LEU A 74 12.66 -23.52 3.32
CA LEU A 74 12.34 -22.88 4.58
C LEU A 74 12.82 -21.45 4.54
N ARG A 75 11.93 -20.50 4.82
CA ARG A 75 12.33 -19.13 5.05
C ARG A 75 12.96 -19.01 6.44
N HIS A 76 14.20 -18.56 6.51
CA HIS A 76 14.91 -18.40 7.78
C HIS A 76 14.16 -17.39 8.69
N GLY A 77 14.05 -17.71 9.98
CA GLY A 77 13.30 -16.89 10.95
C GLY A 77 11.77 -17.10 10.94
N SER A 78 11.26 -17.93 10.03
CA SER A 78 9.89 -18.42 10.08
C SER A 78 9.89 -19.93 10.24
N GLN A 79 8.84 -20.50 10.81
CA GLN A 79 8.65 -21.97 10.83
C GLN A 79 7.91 -22.46 9.57
N LYS A 80 7.84 -21.61 8.54
CA LYS A 80 7.10 -21.91 7.31
C LYS A 80 8.04 -22.59 6.31
N GLU A 81 7.73 -23.83 5.98
CA GLU A 81 8.39 -24.62 4.97
C GLU A 81 7.43 -24.92 3.82
N ALA A 82 7.90 -24.85 2.59
CA ALA A 82 7.12 -25.17 1.42
C ALA A 82 7.85 -26.14 0.50
N VAL A 83 7.08 -26.96 -0.18
CA VAL A 83 7.56 -27.76 -1.31
C VAL A 83 7.49 -26.91 -2.56
N ALA A 84 8.59 -26.82 -3.29
CA ALA A 84 8.68 -26.04 -4.51
C ALA A 84 9.29 -26.88 -5.63
N ARG A 85 8.97 -26.51 -6.87
CA ARG A 85 9.53 -27.12 -8.07
C ARG A 85 10.46 -26.13 -8.75
N ILE A 86 11.60 -26.58 -9.21
CA ILE A 86 12.52 -25.81 -10.05
C ILE A 86 11.86 -25.60 -11.41
N VAL A 87 11.71 -24.35 -11.81
CA VAL A 87 11.21 -23.96 -13.15
C VAL A 87 12.37 -24.00 -14.15
N GLY A 88 13.52 -23.51 -13.75
CA GLY A 88 14.74 -23.50 -14.56
C GLY A 88 15.79 -22.55 -13.99
N GLN A 89 17.01 -22.68 -14.51
CA GLN A 89 18.10 -21.77 -14.21
C GLN A 89 17.93 -20.47 -15.00
N THR A 90 17.98 -19.33 -14.30
CA THR A 90 17.79 -17.99 -14.89
C THR A 90 19.08 -17.19 -14.95
N GLY A 91 20.15 -17.65 -14.28
CA GLY A 91 21.43 -16.97 -14.29
C GLY A 91 22.45 -17.61 -13.35
N ILE A 92 23.62 -16.98 -13.29
CA ILE A 92 24.70 -17.32 -12.36
C ILE A 92 25.19 -16.01 -11.74
N LEU A 93 25.36 -16.02 -10.43
CA LEU A 93 25.94 -14.93 -9.65
C LEU A 93 27.24 -15.42 -8.99
N PRO A 94 28.10 -14.51 -8.50
CA PRO A 94 29.29 -14.91 -7.77
C PRO A 94 29.00 -15.81 -6.55
N GLU A 95 27.82 -15.64 -5.95
CA GLU A 95 27.37 -16.39 -4.76
C GLU A 95 26.77 -17.75 -5.10
N GLY A 96 26.38 -18.01 -6.35
CA GLY A 96 25.79 -19.26 -6.77
C GLY A 96 24.90 -19.19 -8.00
N ASN A 97 24.23 -20.29 -8.27
CA ASN A 97 23.30 -20.45 -9.38
C ASN A 97 21.94 -19.85 -9.05
N VAL A 98 21.33 -19.23 -10.02
CA VAL A 98 20.03 -18.54 -9.88
C VAL A 98 18.93 -19.38 -10.52
N TYR A 99 17.93 -19.79 -9.72
CA TYR A 99 16.82 -20.62 -10.17
C TYR A 99 15.48 -19.95 -9.95
N GLY A 100 14.60 -20.07 -10.92
CA GLY A 100 13.18 -19.82 -10.70
C GLY A 100 12.53 -21.02 -10.03
N ILE A 101 11.75 -20.79 -8.99
CA ILE A 101 10.96 -21.81 -8.29
C ILE A 101 9.49 -21.47 -8.26
N ASN A 102 8.65 -22.51 -8.25
CA ASN A 102 7.21 -22.39 -8.04
C ASN A 102 6.81 -23.24 -6.84
N VAL A 103 6.14 -22.62 -5.86
CA VAL A 103 5.59 -23.30 -4.68
C VAL A 103 4.38 -24.13 -5.12
N GLN A 104 4.34 -25.40 -4.72
CA GLN A 104 3.30 -26.33 -5.18
C GLN A 104 1.90 -25.99 -4.64
N ASP A 105 1.81 -25.50 -3.40
CA ASP A 105 0.55 -25.04 -2.84
C ASP A 105 0.37 -23.54 -3.09
N PRO A 106 -0.55 -23.14 -4.01
CA PRO A 106 -0.76 -21.74 -4.35
C PRO A 106 -1.38 -20.91 -3.20
N ASN A 107 -1.96 -21.57 -2.19
CA ASN A 107 -2.55 -20.90 -1.04
C ASN A 107 -1.57 -20.74 0.13
N PHE A 108 -0.37 -21.31 0.00
CA PHE A 108 0.61 -21.27 1.07
C PHE A 108 1.46 -19.99 1.03
N GLU A 109 1.29 -19.14 2.02
CA GLU A 109 2.06 -17.90 2.17
C GLU A 109 3.43 -18.15 2.79
N LEU A 110 4.41 -18.58 1.99
CA LEU A 110 5.79 -18.83 2.43
C LEU A 110 6.49 -17.52 2.85
N TRP A 111 6.28 -16.46 2.08
CA TRP A 111 7.06 -15.21 2.21
C TRP A 111 6.55 -14.28 3.29
N GLY A 112 5.31 -14.44 3.76
CA GLY A 112 4.69 -13.51 4.71
C GLY A 112 4.53 -12.09 4.14
N ILE A 113 4.37 -12.01 2.82
CA ILE A 113 4.07 -10.77 2.10
C ILE A 113 2.69 -10.90 1.49
N ARG A 114 1.85 -9.91 1.76
CA ARG A 114 0.54 -9.84 1.13
C ARG A 114 0.66 -9.26 -0.26
N PHE A 115 0.09 -9.94 -1.23
CA PHE A 115 -0.07 -9.47 -2.59
C PHE A 115 -1.51 -9.01 -2.80
N PRO A 116 -1.74 -7.89 -3.52
CA PRO A 116 -3.09 -7.42 -3.84
C PRO A 116 -3.81 -8.40 -4.76
N PRO A 117 -5.15 -8.40 -4.81
CA PRO A 117 -5.90 -9.24 -5.73
C PRO A 117 -5.47 -9.04 -7.19
N PRO A 118 -5.54 -10.09 -8.03
CA PRO A 118 -5.29 -9.93 -9.46
C PRO A 118 -6.24 -8.91 -10.08
N GLY A 119 -5.71 -8.00 -10.88
CA GLY A 119 -6.50 -6.98 -11.59
C GLY A 119 -6.65 -5.63 -10.89
N ASP A 120 -6.11 -5.48 -9.68
CA ASP A 120 -6.16 -4.21 -8.91
C ASP A 120 -5.17 -3.14 -9.42
N ASN A 121 -4.52 -3.40 -10.56
CA ASN A 121 -3.44 -2.59 -11.12
C ASN A 121 -3.88 -1.63 -12.24
N LYS A 122 -5.17 -1.54 -12.58
CA LYS A 122 -5.65 -0.78 -13.75
C LYS A 122 -5.34 0.72 -13.72
N ARG A 123 -5.15 1.31 -12.54
CA ARG A 123 -4.82 2.73 -12.35
C ARG A 123 -3.44 2.94 -11.74
N ALA A 124 -2.68 1.86 -11.59
CA ALA A 124 -1.38 1.93 -10.95
C ALA A 124 -0.34 2.57 -11.86
N VAL A 125 0.30 3.60 -11.37
CA VAL A 125 1.49 4.22 -11.99
C VAL A 125 2.78 3.72 -11.36
N SER A 126 2.71 3.13 -10.16
CA SER A 126 3.84 2.59 -9.43
C SER A 126 3.45 1.38 -8.60
N ARG A 127 4.45 0.54 -8.32
CA ARG A 127 4.32 -0.63 -7.44
C ARG A 127 5.43 -0.64 -6.43
N VAL A 128 5.09 -0.72 -5.16
CA VAL A 128 6.05 -0.69 -4.05
C VAL A 128 5.78 -1.80 -3.05
N LEU A 129 6.83 -2.27 -2.39
CA LEU A 129 6.71 -3.12 -1.22
C LEU A 129 6.76 -2.23 0.02
N LEU A 130 5.65 -2.15 0.73
CA LEU A 130 5.55 -1.37 1.94
C LEU A 130 5.58 -2.25 3.19
N GLN A 131 6.08 -1.68 4.28
CA GLN A 131 6.12 -2.32 5.60
C GLN A 131 5.40 -1.45 6.62
N CYS A 132 4.48 -2.07 7.36
CA CYS A 132 3.81 -1.42 8.48
C CYS A 132 4.80 -1.05 9.58
N ARG A 133 4.77 0.18 10.06
CA ARG A 133 5.68 0.62 11.14
C ARG A 133 5.43 -0.14 12.43
N SER A 134 4.17 -0.44 12.75
CA SER A 134 3.76 -1.01 14.04
C SER A 134 4.04 -2.52 14.12
N CYS A 135 3.49 -3.32 13.19
CA CYS A 135 3.59 -4.79 13.26
C CYS A 135 4.59 -5.41 12.27
N LYS A 136 5.29 -4.60 11.48
CA LYS A 136 6.24 -5.04 10.46
C LYS A 136 5.65 -5.89 9.32
N ALA A 137 4.32 -6.03 9.24
CA ALA A 137 3.67 -6.65 8.11
C ALA A 137 4.10 -6.00 6.80
N ARG A 138 4.31 -6.82 5.76
CA ARG A 138 4.72 -6.37 4.43
C ARG A 138 3.60 -6.60 3.43
N GLU A 139 3.41 -5.64 2.55
CA GLU A 139 2.36 -5.67 1.53
C GLU A 139 2.86 -5.06 0.22
N VAL A 140 2.60 -5.74 -0.89
CA VAL A 140 2.78 -5.16 -2.22
C VAL A 140 1.61 -4.24 -2.48
N VAL A 141 1.90 -3.00 -2.83
CA VAL A 141 0.89 -1.97 -3.06
C VAL A 141 1.06 -1.41 -4.46
N TYR A 142 -0.05 -1.33 -5.17
CA TYR A 142 -0.15 -0.57 -6.41
C TYR A 142 -0.57 0.85 -6.05
N LEU A 143 0.25 1.82 -6.41
CA LEU A 143 -0.01 3.23 -6.16
C LEU A 143 -0.61 3.86 -7.42
N ASP A 144 -1.69 4.58 -7.24
CA ASP A 144 -2.16 5.51 -8.26
C ASP A 144 -1.28 6.76 -8.30
N GLU A 145 -1.56 7.68 -9.23
CA GLU A 145 -0.76 8.89 -9.41
C GLU A 145 -0.69 9.75 -8.15
N ILE A 146 -1.80 9.86 -7.41
CA ILE A 146 -1.89 10.65 -6.19
C ILE A 146 -1.14 9.96 -5.04
N GLU A 147 -1.34 8.66 -4.86
CA GLU A 147 -0.64 7.89 -3.83
C GLU A 147 0.87 7.88 -4.07
N ALA A 148 1.31 7.77 -5.34
CA ALA A 148 2.71 7.82 -5.72
C ALA A 148 3.33 9.18 -5.35
N GLU A 149 2.67 10.28 -5.68
CA GLU A 149 3.14 11.62 -5.36
C GLU A 149 3.20 11.87 -3.84
N VAL A 150 2.18 11.44 -3.10
CA VAL A 150 2.17 11.52 -1.64
C VAL A 150 3.32 10.70 -1.05
N PHE A 151 3.57 9.52 -1.62
CA PHE A 151 4.65 8.65 -1.17
C PHE A 151 6.04 9.26 -1.47
N GLU A 152 6.25 9.81 -2.66
CA GLU A 152 7.50 10.49 -3.03
C GLU A 152 7.78 11.69 -2.13
N THR A 153 6.75 12.46 -1.79
CA THR A 153 6.89 13.64 -0.94
C THR A 153 7.19 13.29 0.52
N ASN A 154 6.50 12.29 1.07
CA ASN A 154 6.54 11.99 2.50
C ASN A 154 7.44 10.78 2.85
N ASN A 155 7.80 9.94 1.87
CA ASN A 155 8.46 8.64 2.05
C ASN A 155 7.64 7.64 2.89
N TRP A 156 6.34 7.86 3.05
CA TRP A 156 5.40 6.95 3.72
C TRP A 156 3.96 7.20 3.29
N LEU A 157 3.11 6.18 3.47
CA LEU A 157 1.66 6.27 3.29
C LEU A 157 0.93 5.87 4.56
N SER A 158 -0.22 6.48 4.80
CA SER A 158 -1.15 6.03 5.83
C SER A 158 -2.11 5.01 5.22
N ARG A 159 -2.09 3.78 5.71
CA ARG A 159 -2.94 2.69 5.23
C ARG A 159 -3.52 1.89 6.39
N ASN A 160 -4.68 1.29 6.18
CA ASN A 160 -5.25 0.37 7.16
C ASN A 160 -4.43 -0.93 7.16
N CYS A 161 -3.86 -1.26 8.29
CA CYS A 161 -3.14 -2.52 8.47
C CYS A 161 -4.10 -3.60 8.96
N SER A 162 -4.25 -4.66 8.18
CA SER A 162 -5.14 -5.77 8.56
C SER A 162 -4.68 -6.54 9.79
N GLN A 163 -3.37 -6.54 10.09
CA GLN A 163 -2.83 -7.17 11.31
C GLN A 163 -3.01 -6.28 12.55
N CYS A 164 -2.81 -4.97 12.41
CA CYS A 164 -3.06 -4.02 13.50
C CYS A 164 -4.54 -3.70 13.67
N SER A 165 -5.37 -4.00 12.67
CA SER A 165 -6.77 -3.59 12.58
C SER A 165 -6.97 -2.08 12.75
N ASP A 166 -5.94 -1.30 12.39
CA ASP A 166 -5.90 0.14 12.54
C ASP A 166 -5.10 0.81 11.41
N TRP A 167 -5.28 2.13 11.26
CA TRP A 167 -4.48 2.94 10.36
C TRP A 167 -3.08 3.13 10.90
N THR A 168 -2.10 2.77 10.09
CA THR A 168 -0.69 2.86 10.46
C THR A 168 0.10 3.51 9.34
N ARG A 169 1.32 3.97 9.67
CA ARG A 169 2.27 4.41 8.65
C ARG A 169 2.94 3.21 8.00
N TRP A 170 3.07 3.30 6.69
CA TRP A 170 3.73 2.31 5.88
C TRP A 170 4.91 2.95 5.15
N PHE A 171 6.06 2.35 5.29
CA PHE A 171 7.32 2.81 4.70
C PHE A 171 7.77 1.81 3.65
N LEU A 172 8.69 2.24 2.79
CA LEU A 172 9.34 1.30 1.88
C LEU A 172 10.00 0.18 2.68
N ALA A 173 9.69 -1.06 2.35
CA ALA A 173 10.33 -2.19 3.00
C ALA A 173 11.80 -2.30 2.59
N ALA A 174 12.65 -2.74 3.50
CA ALA A 174 14.05 -3.02 3.16
C ALA A 174 14.13 -4.12 2.11
N LYS A 175 15.04 -3.98 1.16
CA LYS A 175 15.31 -4.99 0.12
C LYS A 175 15.93 -6.27 0.68
N GLU A 176 16.57 -6.19 1.82
CA GLU A 176 17.21 -7.30 2.50
C GLU A 176 16.65 -7.45 3.89
N VAL A 177 16.31 -8.68 4.24
CA VAL A 177 15.75 -9.04 5.55
C VAL A 177 16.82 -9.83 6.30
N LYS A 178 17.23 -9.32 7.44
CA LYS A 178 18.20 -10.01 8.30
C LYS A 178 17.54 -11.15 9.07
N PRO A 179 18.27 -12.23 9.34
CA PRO A 179 17.78 -13.28 10.23
C PRO A 179 17.35 -12.68 11.58
N GLY A 180 16.12 -12.97 12.02
CA GLY A 180 15.55 -12.46 13.26
C GLY A 180 14.76 -11.14 13.16
N GLU A 181 14.84 -10.41 12.07
CA GLU A 181 14.00 -9.19 11.86
C GLU A 181 12.52 -9.51 11.58
N ASP A 182 12.23 -10.74 11.22
CA ASP A 182 10.90 -11.22 10.88
C ASP A 182 10.14 -11.87 12.03
N MET A 183 10.57 -11.67 13.26
CA MET A 183 9.75 -12.11 14.38
C MET A 183 8.41 -11.39 14.30
N VAL A 184 7.43 -12.11 13.79
CA VAL A 184 6.02 -11.72 13.82
C VAL A 184 5.72 -11.42 15.28
N VAL A 185 5.56 -10.15 15.61
CA VAL A 185 4.95 -9.79 16.89
C VAL A 185 3.60 -10.51 16.89
N PRO A 186 3.31 -11.40 17.85
CA PRO A 186 2.07 -12.13 17.88
C PRO A 186 0.93 -11.14 17.74
N ALA A 187 -0.01 -11.46 16.88
CA ALA A 187 -1.22 -10.67 16.73
C ALA A 187 -1.75 -10.36 18.14
N HIS A 188 -1.90 -9.09 18.44
CA HIS A 188 -2.53 -8.65 19.68
C HIS A 188 -3.79 -9.48 19.87
N ASP A 189 -3.83 -10.15 21.02
CA ASP A 189 -4.92 -11.02 21.45
C ASP A 189 -6.28 -10.35 21.15
N LYS A 190 -7.03 -10.90 20.20
CA LYS A 190 -8.32 -10.38 19.76
C LYS A 190 -9.45 -10.64 20.76
N THR A 191 -9.13 -11.00 22.01
CA THR A 191 -10.10 -11.42 23.03
C THR A 191 -10.80 -10.27 23.76
N LYS A 192 -10.69 -9.03 23.29
CA LYS A 192 -11.62 -7.95 23.67
C LYS A 192 -12.16 -7.25 22.44
N ALA A 193 -13.10 -7.90 21.77
CA ALA A 193 -14.08 -7.13 21.02
C ALA A 193 -14.76 -6.18 22.02
N PRO A 194 -14.72 -4.84 21.82
CA PRO A 194 -15.50 -3.95 22.63
C PRO A 194 -16.97 -4.35 22.41
N GLU A 195 -17.70 -4.53 23.51
CA GLU A 195 -19.16 -4.72 23.44
C GLU A 195 -19.76 -3.66 22.51
N PRO A 196 -20.77 -3.99 21.71
CA PRO A 196 -21.40 -3.04 20.82
C PRO A 196 -22.10 -1.97 21.66
N GLY A 197 -21.34 -0.96 22.05
CA GLY A 197 -21.91 0.25 22.64
C GLY A 197 -22.87 0.87 21.65
N VAL A 198 -24.09 1.12 22.06
CA VAL A 198 -25.10 1.83 21.26
C VAL A 198 -24.44 3.12 20.70
N ASP A 199 -24.27 3.18 19.41
CA ASP A 199 -23.64 4.35 18.76
C ASP A 199 -24.58 5.56 18.89
N LYS A 200 -24.31 6.41 19.89
CA LYS A 200 -25.07 7.64 20.19
C LYS A 200 -24.82 8.77 19.19
N ARG A 201 -24.10 8.51 18.08
CA ARG A 201 -23.75 9.53 17.11
C ARG A 201 -24.95 9.94 16.25
N LYS A 202 -25.10 11.25 16.06
CA LYS A 202 -26.18 11.84 15.27
C LYS A 202 -26.13 11.48 13.78
N HIS A 203 -24.94 11.16 13.24
CA HIS A 203 -24.71 10.84 11.83
C HIS A 203 -23.84 9.60 11.68
N ARG A 204 -24.27 8.70 10.77
CA ARG A 204 -23.51 7.53 10.35
C ARG A 204 -22.18 7.99 9.72
N ARG A 205 -21.08 7.31 10.06
CA ARG A 205 -19.77 7.55 9.48
C ARG A 205 -19.46 6.48 8.45
N LEU A 206 -18.93 6.92 7.31
CA LEU A 206 -18.43 6.04 6.26
C LEU A 206 -16.90 6.01 6.38
N LYS A 207 -16.34 4.82 6.54
CA LYS A 207 -14.89 4.64 6.43
C LYS A 207 -14.51 4.91 4.97
N MET A 208 -13.61 5.84 4.76
CA MET A 208 -13.11 6.20 3.43
C MET A 208 -11.59 6.14 3.43
N GLN A 209 -11.04 5.46 2.41
CA GLN A 209 -9.62 5.53 2.10
C GLN A 209 -9.45 6.57 1.00
N THR A 210 -9.22 7.81 1.38
CA THR A 210 -9.02 8.91 0.43
C THR A 210 -8.13 9.98 1.03
N ASN A 211 -7.55 10.78 0.18
CA ASN A 211 -6.84 11.98 0.60
C ASN A 211 -7.82 13.12 0.81
N GLY A 212 -7.56 13.91 1.81
CA GLY A 212 -8.15 15.22 2.01
C GLY A 212 -7.06 16.28 1.96
N CYS A 213 -7.43 17.52 1.76
CA CYS A 213 -6.52 18.66 1.86
C CYS A 213 -7.06 19.68 2.84
N ILE A 214 -6.21 20.10 3.77
CA ILE A 214 -6.54 21.18 4.72
C ILE A 214 -5.81 22.44 4.28
N ARG A 215 -6.58 23.53 4.16
CA ARG A 215 -6.09 24.85 3.83
C ARG A 215 -6.37 25.81 4.99
N GLU A 216 -5.38 26.61 5.32
CA GLU A 216 -5.46 27.71 6.26
C GLU A 216 -5.13 29.02 5.53
N PRO A 217 -5.79 30.13 5.82
CA PRO A 217 -5.44 31.42 5.20
C PRO A 217 -3.95 31.76 5.41
N GLY A 218 -3.24 31.98 4.32
CA GLY A 218 -1.80 32.33 4.35
C GLY A 218 -0.84 31.21 4.69
N VAL A 219 -1.28 29.97 4.74
CA VAL A 219 -0.47 28.79 5.04
C VAL A 219 -0.56 27.79 3.89
N GLU A 220 0.54 27.06 3.66
CA GLU A 220 0.62 26.02 2.63
C GLU A 220 -0.41 24.91 2.82
N GLU A 221 -0.98 24.43 1.72
CA GLU A 221 -1.92 23.31 1.73
C GLU A 221 -1.29 22.06 2.35
N ASN A 222 -2.06 21.37 3.19
CA ASN A 222 -1.62 20.14 3.85
C ASN A 222 -2.50 18.97 3.44
N VAL A 223 -1.93 18.04 2.67
CA VAL A 223 -2.60 16.80 2.31
C VAL A 223 -2.65 15.88 3.52
N VAL A 224 -3.82 15.33 3.81
CA VAL A 224 -4.10 14.51 5.00
C VAL A 224 -4.75 13.19 4.63
N ALA A 225 -4.50 12.16 5.42
CA ALA A 225 -5.16 10.87 5.25
C ALA A 225 -6.53 10.89 5.94
N VAL A 226 -7.60 10.78 5.16
CA VAL A 226 -8.97 10.70 5.67
C VAL A 226 -9.25 9.30 6.19
N VAL A 227 -9.80 9.20 7.40
CA VAL A 227 -10.14 7.95 8.09
C VAL A 227 -11.62 7.62 7.95
N ASP A 228 -12.46 8.60 8.24
CA ASP A 228 -13.91 8.49 8.07
C ASP A 228 -14.55 9.86 7.77
N VAL A 229 -15.67 9.82 7.09
CA VAL A 229 -16.47 11.01 6.73
C VAL A 229 -17.91 10.80 7.16
N SER A 230 -18.57 11.86 7.60
CA SER A 230 -19.99 11.89 7.89
C SER A 230 -20.62 13.21 7.40
N ARG A 231 -21.95 13.32 7.48
CA ARG A 231 -22.62 14.59 7.19
C ARG A 231 -22.21 15.74 8.14
N GLY A 232 -21.60 15.43 9.27
CA GLY A 232 -21.23 16.42 10.28
C GLY A 232 -19.74 16.77 10.29
N GLY A 233 -18.88 16.03 9.60
CA GLY A 233 -17.45 16.27 9.64
C GLY A 233 -16.59 15.10 9.19
N VAL A 234 -15.29 15.24 9.37
CA VAL A 234 -14.26 14.30 8.90
C VAL A 234 -13.34 13.94 10.04
N LYS A 235 -12.90 12.70 10.05
CA LYS A 235 -11.79 12.21 10.85
C LYS A 235 -10.59 11.99 9.95
N PHE A 236 -9.44 12.55 10.30
CA PHE A 236 -8.22 12.47 9.48
C PHE A 236 -6.97 12.34 10.32
N ARG A 237 -5.86 12.00 9.69
CA ARG A 237 -4.53 11.86 10.30
C ARG A 237 -3.51 12.68 9.54
N THR A 238 -2.62 13.32 10.31
CA THR A 238 -1.52 14.12 9.77
C THR A 238 -0.40 14.26 10.80
N PRO A 239 0.88 14.35 10.39
CA PRO A 239 1.97 14.71 11.29
C PRO A 239 1.92 16.19 11.71
N LYS A 240 1.28 17.06 10.91
CA LYS A 240 1.15 18.49 11.21
C LYS A 240 0.27 18.67 12.44
N LYS A 241 0.67 19.61 13.33
CA LYS A 241 -0.07 19.92 14.55
C LYS A 241 -1.09 21.02 14.30
N TYR A 242 -2.32 20.78 14.71
CA TYR A 242 -3.42 21.73 14.70
C TYR A 242 -3.93 21.94 16.11
N ALA A 243 -4.25 23.19 16.46
CA ALA A 243 -4.91 23.49 17.73
C ALA A 243 -6.38 23.08 17.66
N VAL A 244 -6.91 22.57 18.78
CA VAL A 244 -8.37 22.36 18.92
C VAL A 244 -9.08 23.72 18.79
N HIS A 245 -10.24 23.72 18.20
CA HIS A 245 -11.06 24.88 17.85
C HIS A 245 -10.54 25.77 16.73
N LYS A 246 -9.41 25.40 16.10
CA LYS A 246 -8.91 26.13 14.93
C LYS A 246 -9.87 26.00 13.75
N TRP A 247 -10.06 27.11 13.04
CA TRP A 247 -10.79 27.17 11.78
C TRP A 247 -9.87 26.79 10.64
N VAL A 248 -10.38 25.96 9.74
CA VAL A 248 -9.68 25.47 8.55
C VAL A 248 -10.69 25.27 7.43
N GLU A 249 -10.24 25.20 6.20
CA GLU A 249 -11.03 24.69 5.09
C GLU A 249 -10.53 23.28 4.74
N ILE A 250 -11.43 22.39 4.37
CA ILE A 250 -11.09 21.02 3.98
C ILE A 250 -11.78 20.62 2.69
N ALA A 251 -11.02 20.01 1.78
CA ALA A 251 -11.53 19.32 0.60
C ALA A 251 -11.43 17.80 0.81
N VAL A 252 -12.54 17.08 0.60
CA VAL A 252 -12.60 15.59 0.66
C VAL A 252 -13.64 15.10 -0.35
N PRO A 253 -13.28 14.25 -1.30
CA PRO A 253 -11.92 13.84 -1.65
C PRO A 253 -11.09 15.01 -2.21
N TYR A 254 -9.77 14.92 -2.11
CA TYR A 254 -8.85 15.90 -2.68
C TYR A 254 -8.10 15.28 -3.85
N THR A 255 -8.03 16.01 -4.97
CA THR A 255 -7.25 15.66 -6.15
C THR A 255 -6.37 16.84 -6.53
N ARG A 256 -5.06 16.66 -6.52
CA ARG A 256 -4.11 17.72 -6.86
C ARG A 256 -4.30 18.18 -8.31
N GLY A 257 -4.25 19.48 -8.53
CA GLY A 257 -4.44 20.08 -9.86
C GLY A 257 -5.88 20.09 -10.37
N ALA A 258 -6.85 19.52 -9.63
CA ALA A 258 -8.27 19.56 -9.95
C ALA A 258 -8.98 20.70 -9.23
N ALA A 259 -10.18 21.07 -9.69
CA ALA A 259 -11.06 21.99 -8.99
C ALA A 259 -11.65 21.29 -7.75
N ASN A 260 -10.99 21.43 -6.61
CA ASN A 260 -11.46 20.87 -5.34
C ASN A 260 -12.42 21.82 -4.66
N ILE A 261 -13.46 21.27 -4.02
CA ILE A 261 -14.42 22.04 -3.23
C ILE A 261 -13.95 22.05 -1.78
N PHE A 262 -13.50 23.20 -1.31
CA PHE A 262 -13.12 23.41 0.09
C PHE A 262 -14.34 23.83 0.91
N VAL A 263 -14.55 23.14 2.02
CA VAL A 263 -15.67 23.40 2.94
C VAL A 263 -15.11 23.91 4.26
N PRO A 264 -15.65 25.04 4.81
CA PRO A 264 -15.22 25.54 6.10
C PRO A 264 -15.54 24.55 7.21
N ALA A 265 -14.57 24.38 8.10
CA ALA A 265 -14.63 23.39 9.17
C ALA A 265 -13.85 23.86 10.40
N ARG A 266 -14.11 23.24 11.54
CA ARG A 266 -13.44 23.53 12.81
C ARG A 266 -12.89 22.26 13.42
N ILE A 267 -11.64 22.27 13.86
CA ILE A 267 -11.04 21.15 14.60
C ILE A 267 -11.77 21.00 15.93
N THR A 268 -12.32 19.82 16.19
CA THR A 268 -13.13 19.57 17.40
C THR A 268 -12.37 18.80 18.47
N TRP A 269 -11.46 17.93 18.06
CA TRP A 269 -10.64 17.16 18.98
C TRP A 269 -9.34 16.69 18.30
N VAL A 270 -8.37 16.34 19.13
CA VAL A 270 -7.09 15.75 18.73
C VAL A 270 -6.76 14.56 19.62
N LYS A 271 -6.25 13.51 18.99
CA LYS A 271 -5.60 12.39 19.67
C LYS A 271 -4.14 12.38 19.24
N THR A 272 -3.25 12.75 20.13
CA THR A 272 -1.82 12.82 19.87
C THR A 272 -1.25 11.40 19.83
N GLY A 273 -0.47 11.09 18.79
CA GLY A 273 0.37 9.89 18.74
C GLY A 273 1.68 10.05 19.53
N ASN A 274 2.53 9.02 19.49
CA ASN A 274 3.87 9.12 20.07
C ASN A 274 4.72 10.18 19.35
N PRO A 275 5.78 10.73 19.99
CA PRO A 275 6.68 11.67 19.34
C PRO A 275 7.21 11.11 17.99
N GLY A 276 7.01 11.87 16.91
CA GLY A 276 7.33 11.45 15.54
C GLY A 276 6.24 10.65 14.82
N ASP A 277 5.12 10.35 15.48
CA ASP A 277 3.94 9.74 14.90
C ASP A 277 2.93 10.79 14.38
N TRP A 278 1.88 10.27 13.76
CA TRP A 278 0.73 11.07 13.31
C TRP A 278 -0.17 11.45 14.49
N ASN A 279 -0.85 12.58 14.33
CA ASN A 279 -1.94 12.95 15.20
C ASN A 279 -3.26 12.64 14.48
N GLU A 280 -4.23 12.17 15.21
CA GLU A 280 -5.58 11.94 14.72
C GLU A 280 -6.48 13.10 15.13
N TYR A 281 -7.21 13.64 14.19
CA TYR A 281 -8.08 14.80 14.37
C TYR A 281 -9.51 14.50 13.98
N GLY A 282 -10.44 15.09 14.69
CA GLY A 282 -11.81 15.24 14.25
C GLY A 282 -12.10 16.69 13.94
N LEU A 283 -12.76 16.93 12.83
CA LEU A 283 -13.30 18.25 12.49
C LEU A 283 -14.80 18.16 12.26
N ALA A 284 -15.49 19.27 12.54
CA ALA A 284 -16.89 19.45 12.21
C ALA A 284 -17.01 20.48 11.12
N TYR A 285 -17.86 20.19 10.12
CA TYR A 285 -18.24 21.19 9.12
C TYR A 285 -19.02 22.31 9.80
N VAL A 286 -18.69 23.53 9.41
CA VAL A 286 -19.44 24.72 9.87
C VAL A 286 -20.65 24.85 8.97
N LYS A 287 -21.82 24.75 9.57
CA LYS A 287 -23.06 25.09 8.89
C LYS A 287 -23.18 26.62 8.87
N GLN A 288 -22.91 27.24 7.73
CA GLN A 288 -23.32 28.62 7.54
C GLN A 288 -24.85 28.66 7.54
N SER A 289 -25.42 29.55 8.34
CA SER A 289 -26.86 29.82 8.24
C SER A 289 -27.12 30.52 6.91
N LYS A 290 -28.32 30.34 6.34
CA LYS A 290 -28.70 31.00 5.09
C LYS A 290 -28.56 32.52 5.19
N GLU A 291 -28.73 33.07 6.38
CA GLU A 291 -28.60 34.50 6.72
C GLU A 291 -27.13 34.96 6.65
N GLN A 292 -26.20 34.19 7.21
CA GLN A 292 -24.75 34.48 7.13
C GLN A 292 -24.24 34.45 5.69
N LEU A 293 -24.72 33.51 4.87
CA LEU A 293 -24.37 33.44 3.45
C LEU A 293 -24.88 34.64 2.65
N LEU A 294 -26.09 35.12 2.96
CA LEU A 294 -26.67 36.30 2.35
C LEU A 294 -25.95 37.59 2.77
N GLU A 295 -25.47 37.65 4.01
CA GLU A 295 -24.71 38.77 4.53
C GLU A 295 -23.32 38.87 3.90
N GLU A 296 -22.61 37.76 3.75
CA GLU A 296 -21.33 37.71 3.02
C GLU A 296 -21.49 38.06 1.53
N LEU A 297 -22.52 37.56 0.87
CA LEU A 297 -22.83 37.93 -0.53
C LEU A 297 -23.18 39.41 -0.70
N SER A 298 -23.81 40.04 0.29
CA SER A 298 -24.10 41.47 0.29
C SER A 298 -22.84 42.33 0.47
N GLN A 299 -21.89 41.87 1.31
CA GLN A 299 -20.60 42.56 1.53
C GLN A 299 -19.66 42.49 0.32
N VAL A 300 -19.71 41.41 -0.46
CA VAL A 300 -18.92 41.28 -1.70
C VAL A 300 -19.44 42.23 -2.78
N ARG A 301 -20.76 42.52 -2.81
CA ARG A 301 -21.37 43.45 -3.79
C ARG A 301 -21.08 44.92 -3.51
N THR A 302 -20.64 45.27 -2.31
CA THR A 302 -20.42 46.68 -1.90
C THR A 302 -18.96 47.14 -1.96
N LYS A 303 -18.01 46.29 -2.39
CA LYS A 303 -16.65 46.75 -2.68
C LYS A 303 -16.64 47.48 -4.04
N PRO A 304 -16.45 48.80 -4.09
CA PRO A 304 -16.29 49.51 -5.36
C PRO A 304 -15.02 49.06 -6.02
N LEU A 305 -15.08 48.74 -7.31
CA LEU A 305 -13.91 48.62 -8.18
C LEU A 305 -13.11 49.91 -8.07
N GLY A 306 -12.04 49.87 -7.30
CA GLY A 306 -11.07 50.96 -7.23
C GLY A 306 -10.50 51.25 -8.63
N ARG A 307 -10.61 52.48 -9.01
CA ARG A 307 -9.98 53.08 -10.20
C ARG A 307 -8.47 53.03 -10.12
#